data_a2eb35a78fad89a73f5a37db50dd5775
#
_entry.id   a2eb35a78fad89a73f5a37db50dd5775
#
_cell.length_a   1.000
_cell.length_b   1.000
_cell.length_c   1.000
_cell.angle_alpha   90.00
_cell.angle_beta   90.00
_cell.angle_gamma   90.00
#
_symmetry.space_group_name_H-M   'P 1'
#
loop_
_entity.id
_entity.type
_entity.pdbx_description
1 polymer ?
#
loop_
_entity_poly.entity_id
_entity_poly.type
_entity_poly.pdbx_seq_one_letter_code
_entity_poly.pdbx_strand_id
1 'polypeptide(L)'
;MNNYFLYFIFCTILSWFTCKLSIPLLKKHFLIKPIKRSSHSKDTPTAGGINFVVISSILSYANNFIIPAICLPLSIIGFIDDKFNLKPIYRLCFQVPTIIILLNYSNINDFLFINFNLISYYSLIIGLIFCSTACINFINFIDGLD
;
A
#
# COMPACT_ATOMS: atom_id res chain seq x y z
N MET A 1 15.28 25.57 -1.87
CA MET A 1 15.88 24.28 -1.50
C MET A 1 15.71 23.92 -0.03
N ASN A 2 15.76 24.87 0.89
CA ASN A 2 15.71 24.59 2.34
C ASN A 2 14.36 24.01 2.85
N ASN A 3 13.24 24.31 2.20
CA ASN A 3 11.93 23.85 2.67
C ASN A 3 11.72 22.33 2.55
N TYR A 4 12.19 21.71 1.45
CA TYR A 4 12.08 20.25 1.26
C TYR A 4 12.90 19.44 2.26
N PHE A 5 14.08 19.96 2.65
CA PHE A 5 14.90 19.32 3.66
C PHE A 5 14.26 19.37 5.05
N LEU A 6 13.66 20.52 5.41
CA LEU A 6 12.90 20.64 6.65
C LEU A 6 11.66 19.73 6.67
N TYR A 7 10.93 19.64 5.56
CA TYR A 7 9.83 18.71 5.40
C TYR A 7 10.27 17.26 5.59
N PHE A 8 11.39 16.87 4.99
CA PHE A 8 11.93 15.52 5.13
C PHE A 8 12.24 15.20 6.60
N ILE A 9 12.94 16.08 7.31
CA ILE A 9 13.23 15.89 8.73
C ILE A 9 11.95 15.80 9.55
N PHE A 10 10.99 16.69 9.32
CA PHE A 10 9.70 16.67 10.00
C PHE A 10 8.95 15.36 9.80
N CYS A 11 8.83 14.88 8.56
CA CYS A 11 8.19 13.62 8.23
C CYS A 11 8.87 12.42 8.90
N THR A 12 10.20 12.41 8.93
CA THR A 12 11.00 11.35 9.57
C THR A 12 10.75 11.30 11.07
N ILE A 13 10.80 12.44 11.76
CA ILE A 13 10.55 12.55 13.20
C ILE A 13 9.11 12.15 13.52
N LEU A 14 8.14 12.63 12.75
CA LEU A 14 6.72 12.32 12.93
C LEU A 14 6.46 10.81 12.75
N SER A 15 7.03 10.19 11.70
CA SER A 15 6.92 8.76 11.46
C SER A 15 7.53 7.93 12.59
N TRP A 16 8.73 8.30 13.05
CA TRP A 16 9.37 7.63 14.17
C TRP A 16 8.56 7.73 15.47
N PHE A 17 8.03 8.91 15.77
CA PHE A 17 7.22 9.14 16.97
C PHE A 17 5.90 8.33 16.94
N THR A 18 5.19 8.36 15.82
CA THR A 18 3.94 7.61 15.66
C THR A 18 4.16 6.10 15.68
N CYS A 19 5.26 5.61 15.10
CA CYS A 19 5.64 4.19 15.21
C CYS A 19 5.88 3.80 16.67
N LYS A 20 6.60 4.61 17.44
CA LYS A 20 6.82 4.34 18.88
C LYS A 20 5.52 4.30 19.67
N LEU A 21 4.58 5.21 19.40
CA LEU A 21 3.27 5.25 20.07
C LEU A 21 2.39 4.04 19.70
N SER A 22 2.49 3.54 18.49
CA SER A 22 1.66 2.43 18.01
C SER A 22 2.16 1.06 18.45
N ILE A 23 3.48 0.88 18.72
CA ILE A 23 4.06 -0.40 19.14
C ILE A 23 3.30 -1.06 20.30
N PRO A 24 2.96 -0.38 21.42
CA PRO A 24 2.23 -1.03 22.51
C PRO A 24 0.82 -1.46 22.12
N LEU A 25 0.14 -0.71 21.24
CA LEU A 25 -1.17 -1.07 20.72
C LEU A 25 -1.09 -2.28 19.78
N LEU A 26 -0.09 -2.29 18.89
CA LEU A 26 0.15 -3.40 17.97
C LEU A 26 0.54 -4.67 18.73
N LYS A 27 1.38 -4.57 19.75
CA LYS A 27 1.72 -5.70 20.63
C LYS A 27 0.52 -6.26 21.36
N LYS A 28 -0.49 -5.47 21.67
CA LYS A 28 -1.69 -5.94 22.36
C LYS A 28 -2.67 -6.67 21.44
N HIS A 29 -2.78 -6.25 20.17
CA HIS A 29 -3.86 -6.69 19.27
C HIS A 29 -3.40 -7.42 18.01
N PHE A 30 -2.13 -7.31 17.64
CA PHE A 30 -1.55 -7.78 16.37
C PHE A 30 -0.22 -8.50 16.57
N LEU A 31 -0.19 -9.49 17.47
CA LEU A 31 0.97 -10.37 17.65
C LEU A 31 0.80 -11.62 16.79
N ILE A 32 1.80 -11.92 15.99
CA ILE A 32 1.93 -13.21 15.30
C ILE A 32 2.95 -14.07 16.05
N LYS A 33 2.55 -15.30 16.34
CA LYS A 33 3.44 -16.31 16.90
C LYS A 33 4.33 -16.90 15.83
N PRO A 34 5.61 -17.14 16.12
CA PRO A 34 6.51 -17.75 15.15
C PRO A 34 6.00 -19.14 14.73
N ILE A 35 6.00 -19.40 13.44
CA ILE A 35 5.71 -20.69 12.83
C ILE A 35 7.00 -21.29 12.30
N LYS A 36 7.03 -22.60 11.97
CA LYS A 36 8.26 -23.32 11.54
C LYS A 36 9.02 -22.66 10.38
N ARG A 37 8.37 -21.83 9.58
CA ARG A 37 8.95 -21.11 8.45
C ARG A 37 9.23 -19.63 8.71
N SER A 38 8.98 -19.14 9.93
CA SER A 38 9.26 -17.74 10.30
C SER A 38 10.75 -17.53 10.52
N SER A 39 11.29 -16.41 10.06
CA SER A 39 12.66 -15.97 10.33
C SER A 39 12.85 -15.49 11.78
N HIS A 40 11.77 -15.14 12.46
CA HIS A 40 11.82 -14.65 13.85
C HIS A 40 11.44 -15.74 14.86
N SER A 41 12.15 -15.71 15.99
CA SER A 41 11.99 -16.69 17.11
C SER A 41 11.08 -16.21 18.25
N LYS A 42 10.60 -14.96 18.20
CA LYS A 42 9.77 -14.32 19.23
C LYS A 42 8.50 -13.78 18.63
N ASP A 43 7.44 -13.64 19.43
CA ASP A 43 6.21 -12.98 19.02
C ASP A 43 6.50 -11.56 18.52
N THR A 44 6.18 -11.29 17.26
CA THR A 44 6.43 -9.99 16.62
C THR A 44 5.12 -9.27 16.31
N PRO A 45 5.06 -7.95 16.56
CA PRO A 45 3.89 -7.16 16.17
C PRO A 45 3.89 -6.97 14.64
N THR A 46 2.75 -7.21 14.03
CA THR A 46 2.49 -6.97 12.61
C THR A 46 1.71 -5.68 12.39
N ALA A 47 1.38 -5.38 11.13
CA ALA A 47 0.57 -4.23 10.75
C ALA A 47 1.21 -2.84 11.03
N GLY A 48 2.54 -2.77 11.26
CA GLY A 48 3.27 -1.50 11.46
C GLY A 48 3.20 -0.55 10.26
N GLY A 49 3.03 -1.09 9.06
CA GLY A 49 2.93 -0.32 7.82
C GLY A 49 1.76 0.66 7.77
N ILE A 50 0.69 0.45 8.54
CA ILE A 50 -0.47 1.35 8.56
C ILE A 50 -0.10 2.77 8.98
N ASN A 51 0.84 2.92 9.93
CA ASN A 51 1.32 4.22 10.37
C ASN A 51 1.96 5.01 9.24
N PHE A 52 2.81 4.35 8.46
CA PHE A 52 3.47 4.95 7.31
C PHE A 52 2.44 5.43 6.28
N VAL A 53 1.45 4.60 5.96
CA VAL A 53 0.42 4.94 4.97
C VAL A 53 -0.45 6.10 5.43
N VAL A 54 -0.89 6.11 6.68
CA VAL A 54 -1.72 7.21 7.22
C VAL A 54 -0.95 8.53 7.18
N ILE A 55 0.30 8.53 7.66
CA ILE A 55 1.12 9.75 7.68
C ILE A 55 1.41 10.24 6.25
N SER A 56 1.83 9.34 5.36
CA SER A 56 2.12 9.70 3.96
C SER A 56 0.88 10.23 3.25
N SER A 57 -0.31 9.68 3.52
CA SER A 57 -1.57 10.16 2.95
C SER A 57 -1.93 11.56 3.43
N ILE A 58 -1.80 11.84 4.73
CA ILE A 58 -2.10 13.17 5.30
C ILE A 58 -1.12 14.22 4.75
N LEU A 59 0.18 13.91 4.79
CA LEU A 59 1.22 14.85 4.36
C LEU A 59 1.19 15.10 2.85
N SER A 60 0.91 14.09 2.06
CA SER A 60 0.81 14.23 0.61
C SER A 60 -0.45 14.99 0.20
N TYR A 61 -1.58 14.74 0.87
CA TYR A 61 -2.79 15.52 0.65
C TYR A 61 -2.59 17.01 0.93
N ALA A 62 -1.90 17.34 2.03
CA ALA A 62 -1.55 18.73 2.37
C ALA A 62 -0.65 19.40 1.33
N ASN A 63 0.08 18.63 0.51
CA ASN A 63 0.92 19.10 -0.60
C ASN A 63 0.28 18.91 -1.98
N ASN A 64 -1.04 18.71 -2.07
CA ASN A 64 -1.79 18.46 -3.30
C ASN A 64 -1.33 17.21 -4.08
N PHE A 65 -0.76 16.23 -3.39
CA PHE A 65 -0.34 14.95 -3.96
C PHE A 65 -1.22 13.81 -3.45
N ILE A 66 -2.24 13.45 -4.20
CA ILE A 66 -3.33 12.57 -3.74
C ILE A 66 -3.04 11.06 -3.83
N ILE A 67 -1.98 10.64 -4.57
CA ILE A 67 -1.70 9.22 -4.83
C ILE A 67 -1.67 8.35 -3.56
N PRO A 68 -0.96 8.71 -2.47
CA PRO A 68 -0.95 7.89 -1.25
C PRO A 68 -2.35 7.77 -0.62
N ALA A 69 -3.19 8.79 -0.74
CA ALA A 69 -4.57 8.74 -0.24
C ALA A 69 -5.44 7.78 -1.06
N ILE A 70 -5.24 7.70 -2.38
CA ILE A 70 -5.90 6.70 -3.24
C ILE A 70 -5.52 5.27 -2.85
N CYS A 71 -4.31 5.06 -2.34
CA CYS A 71 -3.82 3.75 -1.88
C CYS A 71 -4.32 3.35 -0.48
N LEU A 72 -5.00 4.23 0.27
CA LEU A 72 -5.52 3.91 1.61
C LEU A 72 -6.39 2.64 1.65
N PRO A 73 -7.33 2.38 0.71
CA PRO A 73 -8.13 1.16 0.73
C PRO A 73 -7.29 -0.12 0.66
N LEU A 74 -6.17 -0.11 -0.10
CA LEU A 74 -5.24 -1.25 -0.17
C LEU A 74 -4.57 -1.51 1.18
N SER A 75 -4.19 -0.47 1.88
CA SER A 75 -3.53 -0.57 3.17
C SER A 75 -4.48 -1.03 4.26
N ILE A 76 -5.73 -0.56 4.23
CA ILE A 76 -6.78 -1.00 5.14
C ILE A 76 -7.09 -2.48 4.94
N ILE A 77 -7.24 -2.94 3.69
CA ILE A 77 -7.50 -4.36 3.43
C ILE A 77 -6.31 -5.24 3.81
N GLY A 78 -5.06 -4.77 3.58
CA GLY A 78 -3.86 -5.46 4.04
C GLY A 78 -3.82 -5.59 5.56
N PHE A 79 -4.13 -4.51 6.28
CA PHE A 79 -4.23 -4.52 7.75
C PHE A 79 -5.29 -5.49 8.28
N ILE A 80 -6.44 -5.58 7.60
CA ILE A 80 -7.50 -6.54 7.95
C ILE A 80 -7.06 -7.97 7.61
N ASP A 81 -6.35 -8.16 6.50
CA ASP A 81 -5.82 -9.46 6.08
C ASP A 81 -4.81 -10.02 7.08
N ASP A 82 -3.90 -9.20 7.59
CA ASP A 82 -2.94 -9.58 8.63
C ASP A 82 -3.62 -10.15 9.89
N LYS A 83 -4.83 -9.71 10.18
CA LYS A 83 -5.58 -10.16 11.36
C LYS A 83 -6.49 -11.35 11.09
N PHE A 84 -7.15 -11.37 9.94
CA PHE A 84 -8.27 -12.28 9.67
C PHE A 84 -7.96 -13.33 8.59
N ASN A 85 -6.79 -13.28 7.94
CA ASN A 85 -6.40 -14.15 6.83
C ASN A 85 -7.50 -14.23 5.76
N LEU A 86 -7.75 -13.11 5.10
CA LEU A 86 -8.85 -12.95 4.15
C LEU A 86 -8.67 -13.86 2.92
N LYS A 87 -9.79 -14.29 2.34
CA LYS A 87 -9.75 -14.98 1.05
C LYS A 87 -9.19 -14.01 -0.03
N PRO A 88 -8.38 -14.51 -0.99
CA PRO A 88 -7.75 -13.68 -2.03
C PRO A 88 -8.72 -12.79 -2.81
N ILE A 89 -9.97 -13.24 -2.97
CA ILE A 89 -11.01 -12.49 -3.69
C ILE A 89 -11.30 -11.13 -3.04
N TYR A 90 -11.31 -11.04 -1.71
CA TYR A 90 -11.55 -9.77 -1.03
C TYR A 90 -10.42 -8.76 -1.31
N ARG A 91 -9.17 -9.24 -1.34
CA ARG A 91 -8.03 -8.39 -1.72
C ARG A 91 -8.17 -7.88 -3.16
N LEU A 92 -8.52 -8.75 -4.10
CA LEU A 92 -8.74 -8.37 -5.50
C LEU A 92 -9.85 -7.31 -5.66
N CYS A 93 -10.94 -7.43 -4.90
CA CYS A 93 -12.04 -6.46 -4.92
C CYS A 93 -11.61 -5.02 -4.53
N PHE A 94 -10.51 -4.86 -3.79
CA PHE A 94 -9.96 -3.55 -3.46
C PHE A 94 -8.79 -3.16 -4.37
N GLN A 95 -7.97 -4.14 -4.78
CA GLN A 95 -6.81 -3.89 -5.65
C GLN A 95 -7.23 -3.36 -7.02
N VAL A 96 -8.16 -4.05 -7.69
CA VAL A 96 -8.56 -3.69 -9.06
C VAL A 96 -9.17 -2.28 -9.15
N PRO A 97 -10.16 -1.89 -8.33
CA PRO A 97 -10.67 -0.52 -8.36
C PRO A 97 -9.61 0.54 -8.04
N THR A 98 -8.73 0.28 -7.08
CA THR A 98 -7.65 1.22 -6.75
C THR A 98 -6.69 1.42 -7.91
N ILE A 99 -6.32 0.35 -8.62
CA ILE A 99 -5.47 0.42 -9.81
C ILE A 99 -6.16 1.23 -10.91
N ILE A 100 -7.45 1.00 -11.15
CA ILE A 100 -8.23 1.75 -12.16
C ILE A 100 -8.24 3.24 -11.82
N ILE A 101 -8.47 3.61 -10.56
CA ILE A 101 -8.43 5.00 -10.12
C ILE A 101 -7.04 5.60 -10.33
N LEU A 102 -5.97 4.88 -10.00
CA LEU A 102 -4.60 5.34 -10.21
C LEU A 102 -4.26 5.53 -11.68
N LEU A 103 -4.68 4.62 -12.55
CA LEU A 103 -4.48 4.74 -14.00
C LEU A 103 -5.19 5.99 -14.57
N ASN A 104 -6.40 6.26 -14.11
CA ASN A 104 -7.14 7.46 -14.50
C ASN A 104 -6.46 8.74 -13.98
N TYR A 105 -6.01 8.73 -12.73
CA TYR A 105 -5.36 9.87 -12.12
C TYR A 105 -3.99 10.20 -12.74
N SER A 106 -3.27 9.18 -13.22
CA SER A 106 -1.93 9.33 -13.81
C SER A 106 -1.93 9.81 -15.26
N ASN A 107 -3.10 10.09 -15.86
CA ASN A 107 -3.26 10.44 -17.28
C ASN A 107 -2.75 9.35 -18.27
N ILE A 108 -2.47 8.15 -17.79
CA ILE A 108 -2.06 7.03 -18.65
C ILE A 108 -3.18 6.64 -19.61
N ASN A 109 -4.43 6.69 -19.15
CA ASN A 109 -5.59 6.41 -19.99
C ASN A 109 -5.66 7.36 -21.18
N ASP A 110 -5.49 8.66 -20.96
CA ASP A 110 -5.54 9.66 -22.02
C ASP A 110 -4.40 9.48 -23.03
N PHE A 111 -3.19 9.21 -22.51
CA PHE A 111 -2.03 8.93 -23.35
C PHE A 111 -2.25 7.68 -24.23
N LEU A 112 -2.76 6.60 -23.67
CA LEU A 112 -3.01 5.36 -24.41
C LEU A 112 -4.16 5.53 -25.41
N PHE A 113 -5.23 6.23 -25.04
CA PHE A 113 -6.37 6.47 -25.90
C PHE A 113 -6.01 7.29 -27.14
N ILE A 114 -5.13 8.28 -26.98
CA ILE A 114 -4.69 9.16 -28.10
C ILE A 114 -3.72 8.41 -29.06
N ASN A 115 -2.82 7.57 -28.52
CA ASN A 115 -1.71 7.00 -29.28
C ASN A 115 -1.96 5.60 -29.84
N PHE A 116 -3.03 4.91 -29.42
CA PHE A 116 -3.29 3.54 -29.82
C PHE A 116 -4.70 3.38 -30.37
N ASN A 117 -4.89 2.38 -31.25
CA ASN A 117 -6.23 2.01 -31.71
C ASN A 117 -7.03 1.37 -30.57
N LEU A 118 -8.36 1.30 -30.72
CA LEU A 118 -9.26 0.86 -29.66
C LEU A 118 -8.94 -0.53 -29.10
N ILE A 119 -8.54 -1.47 -29.96
CA ILE A 119 -8.21 -2.84 -29.56
C ILE A 119 -6.92 -2.85 -28.73
N SER A 120 -5.88 -2.15 -29.19
CA SER A 120 -4.61 -2.04 -28.48
C SER A 120 -4.77 -1.28 -27.16
N TYR A 121 -5.59 -0.23 -27.12
CA TYR A 121 -5.92 0.51 -25.91
C TYR A 121 -6.49 -0.41 -24.84
N TYR A 122 -7.56 -1.15 -25.11
CA TYR A 122 -8.15 -2.04 -24.12
C TYR A 122 -7.22 -3.18 -23.70
N SER A 123 -6.47 -3.75 -24.65
CA SER A 123 -5.49 -4.80 -24.32
C SER A 123 -4.39 -4.31 -23.39
N LEU A 124 -3.88 -3.08 -23.59
CA LEU A 124 -2.88 -2.46 -22.73
C LEU A 124 -3.43 -2.13 -21.34
N ILE A 125 -4.64 -1.60 -21.25
CA ILE A 125 -5.28 -1.31 -19.95
C ILE A 125 -5.49 -2.60 -19.14
N ILE A 126 -6.01 -3.65 -19.76
CA ILE A 126 -6.19 -4.96 -19.11
C ILE A 126 -4.83 -5.53 -18.68
N GLY A 127 -3.82 -5.44 -19.54
CA GLY A 127 -2.46 -5.85 -19.23
C GLY A 127 -1.86 -5.10 -18.04
N LEU A 128 -2.03 -3.76 -17.97
CA LEU A 128 -1.58 -2.94 -16.86
C LEU A 128 -2.27 -3.30 -15.55
N ILE A 129 -3.59 -3.51 -15.56
CA ILE A 129 -4.35 -3.95 -14.38
C ILE A 129 -3.84 -5.32 -13.91
N PHE A 130 -3.66 -6.27 -14.82
CA PHE A 130 -3.17 -7.60 -14.49
C PHE A 130 -1.75 -7.56 -13.91
N CYS A 131 -0.81 -6.88 -14.57
CA CYS A 131 0.57 -6.74 -14.09
C CYS A 131 0.65 -6.05 -12.73
N SER A 132 -0.09 -4.96 -12.55
CA SER A 132 -0.12 -4.24 -11.26
C SER A 132 -0.67 -5.11 -10.14
N THR A 133 -1.76 -5.84 -10.39
CA THR A 133 -2.35 -6.78 -9.44
C THR A 133 -1.38 -7.92 -9.12
N ALA A 134 -0.69 -8.47 -10.12
CA ALA A 134 0.31 -9.51 -9.95
C ALA A 134 1.50 -9.01 -9.10
N CYS A 135 1.99 -7.79 -9.35
CA CYS A 135 3.07 -7.17 -8.55
C CYS A 135 2.67 -7.01 -7.08
N ILE A 136 1.46 -6.48 -6.80
CA ILE A 136 0.98 -6.30 -5.43
C ILE A 136 0.92 -7.66 -4.71
N ASN A 137 0.36 -8.69 -5.35
CA ASN A 137 0.25 -10.01 -4.74
C ASN A 137 1.61 -10.71 -4.61
N PHE A 138 2.55 -10.48 -5.54
CA PHE A 138 3.91 -11.02 -5.46
C PHE A 138 4.70 -10.42 -4.30
N ILE A 139 4.63 -9.09 -4.10
CA ILE A 139 5.24 -8.42 -2.95
C ILE A 139 4.66 -8.96 -1.64
N ASN A 140 3.35 -9.08 -1.55
CA ASN A 140 2.68 -9.64 -0.37
C ASN A 140 3.04 -11.12 -0.12
N PHE A 141 3.30 -11.91 -1.19
CA PHE A 141 3.76 -13.28 -1.07
C PHE A 141 5.19 -13.35 -0.52
N ILE A 142 6.10 -12.48 -1.00
CA ILE A 142 7.49 -12.43 -0.51
C ILE A 142 7.50 -12.05 0.97
N ASP A 143 6.72 -11.05 1.37
CA ASP A 143 6.60 -10.63 2.77
C ASP A 143 6.10 -11.77 3.68
N GLY A 144 5.23 -12.63 3.16
CA GLY A 144 4.73 -13.81 3.88
C GLY A 144 5.68 -15.03 3.91
N LEU A 145 6.88 -14.92 3.32
CA LEU A 145 7.90 -15.98 3.38
C LEU A 145 8.84 -15.84 4.58
N ASP A 146 8.75 -14.75 5.34
CA ASP A 146 9.52 -14.50 6.56
C ASP A 146 9.02 -15.28 7.78
#